data_d65af98895a0e65690bdb1b618e71ea5
#
_entry.id   d65af98895a0e65690bdb1b618e71ea5
#
_cell.length_a   1.000
_cell.length_b   1.000
_cell.length_c   1.000
_cell.angle_alpha   90.00
_cell.angle_beta   90.00
_cell.angle_gamma   90.00
#
_symmetry.space_group_name_H-M   'P 1'
#
loop_
_entity.id
_entity.type
_entity.pdbx_description
1 polymer ?
#
loop_
_entity_poly.entity_id
_entity_poly.type
_entity_poly.pdbx_seq_one_letter_code
_entity_poly.pdbx_strand_id
1 'polypeptide(L)'
;MTVVEIVESALLMARRNDRALGASAQLGAALMLRQALETTIDELWAVRVPNMRVANMRNQLIALRFYLDTDTARDARYAWYALSDHCHVEGYERPPSLAELEQLAEIIRCCSSR
;
A
#
# COMPACT_ATOMS: atom_id res chain seq x y z
N MET A 1 7.03 14.22 2.01
CA MET A 1 7.49 12.87 2.38
C MET A 1 7.51 11.99 1.15
N THR A 2 8.61 11.31 0.88
CA THR A 2 8.70 10.38 -0.25
C THR A 2 8.00 9.06 0.09
N VAL A 3 7.69 8.28 -0.94
CA VAL A 3 7.09 6.95 -0.76
C VAL A 3 8.00 6.08 0.12
N VAL A 4 9.31 6.11 -0.12
CA VAL A 4 10.28 5.34 0.67
C VAL A 4 10.22 5.74 2.15
N GLU A 5 10.16 7.02 2.43
CA GLU A 5 10.07 7.52 3.81
C GLU A 5 8.77 7.09 4.49
N ILE A 6 7.65 7.13 3.76
CA ILE A 6 6.37 6.69 4.30
C ILE A 6 6.42 5.20 4.64
N VAL A 7 6.95 4.39 3.72
CA VAL A 7 7.06 2.94 3.92
C VAL A 7 7.94 2.63 5.14
N GLU A 8 9.10 3.28 5.25
CA GLU A 8 10.00 3.07 6.38
C GLU A 8 9.37 3.50 7.71
N SER A 9 8.65 4.62 7.71
CA SER A 9 7.95 5.09 8.91
C SER A 9 6.86 4.12 9.33
N ALA A 10 6.13 3.56 8.36
CA ALA A 10 5.08 2.58 8.64
C ALA A 10 5.66 1.32 9.28
N LEU A 11 6.75 0.79 8.70
CA LEU A 11 7.39 -0.41 9.23
C LEU A 11 8.02 -0.17 10.60
N LEU A 12 8.59 1.01 10.82
CA LEU A 12 9.14 1.37 12.12
C LEU A 12 8.04 1.40 13.18
N MET A 13 6.90 1.98 12.86
CA MET A 13 5.74 1.99 13.76
C MET A 13 5.29 0.56 14.09
N ALA A 14 5.19 -0.30 13.08
CA ALA A 14 4.77 -1.69 13.27
C ALA A 14 5.76 -2.48 14.10
N ARG A 15 7.07 -2.28 13.87
CA ARG A 15 8.13 -2.99 14.60
C ARG A 15 8.24 -2.59 16.06
N ARG A 16 7.98 -1.33 16.35
CA ARG A 16 8.04 -0.85 17.73
C ARG A 16 7.05 -1.59 18.63
N ASN A 17 5.91 -1.98 18.05
CA ASN A 17 4.88 -2.76 18.74
C ASN A 17 4.84 -2.45 20.25
N ASP A 18 4.78 -1.18 20.56
CA ASP A 18 4.68 -0.73 21.93
C ASP A 18 3.39 -1.31 22.51
N ARG A 19 3.49 -1.97 23.64
CA ARG A 19 2.33 -2.55 24.30
C ARG A 19 1.21 -1.52 24.55
N ALA A 20 1.59 -0.26 24.66
CA ALA A 20 0.62 0.82 24.86
C ALA A 20 -0.20 1.10 23.60
N LEU A 21 0.35 0.85 22.41
CA LEU A 21 -0.33 1.08 21.13
C LEU A 21 -1.02 -0.18 20.59
N GLY A 22 -0.46 -1.37 20.88
CA GLY A 22 -1.05 -2.64 20.49
C GLY A 22 -1.47 -2.72 19.03
N ALA A 23 -2.70 -3.17 18.80
CA ALA A 23 -3.28 -3.30 17.45
C ALA A 23 -3.33 -1.98 16.70
N SER A 24 -3.38 -0.85 17.39
CA SER A 24 -3.44 0.48 16.76
C SER A 24 -2.18 0.80 15.97
N ALA A 25 -1.00 0.33 16.41
CA ALA A 25 0.24 0.53 15.68
C ALA A 25 0.21 -0.19 14.33
N GLN A 26 -0.30 -1.42 14.32
CA GLN A 26 -0.39 -2.21 13.08
C GLN A 26 -1.43 -1.63 12.12
N LEU A 27 -2.57 -1.19 12.63
CA LEU A 27 -3.59 -0.53 11.81
C LEU A 27 -3.09 0.80 11.26
N GLY A 28 -2.39 1.58 12.09
CA GLY A 28 -1.78 2.83 11.65
C GLY A 28 -0.74 2.60 10.56
N ALA A 29 0.09 1.57 10.69
CA ALA A 29 1.07 1.19 9.68
C ALA A 29 0.39 0.78 8.37
N ALA A 30 -0.70 -0.01 8.45
CA ALA A 30 -1.46 -0.39 7.27
C ALA A 30 -2.03 0.83 6.54
N LEU A 31 -2.55 1.80 7.27
CA LEU A 31 -3.07 3.03 6.69
C LEU A 31 -1.97 3.83 5.98
N MET A 32 -0.80 3.92 6.60
CA MET A 32 0.35 4.60 5.99
C MET A 32 0.82 3.88 4.72
N LEU A 33 0.87 2.55 4.73
CA LEU A 33 1.24 1.79 3.54
C LEU A 33 0.22 1.95 2.43
N ARG A 34 -1.07 1.99 2.74
CA ARG A 34 -2.11 2.27 1.76
C ARG A 34 -1.90 3.63 1.10
N GLN A 35 -1.59 4.64 1.90
CA GLN A 35 -1.31 5.97 1.39
C GLN A 35 -0.07 5.98 0.49
N ALA A 36 0.98 5.25 0.88
CA ALA A 36 2.19 5.11 0.08
C ALA A 36 1.88 4.46 -1.27
N LEU A 37 1.02 3.44 -1.28
CA LEU A 37 0.62 2.76 -2.51
C LEU A 37 -0.20 3.69 -3.42
N GLU A 38 -1.13 4.45 -2.85
CA GLU A 38 -1.90 5.45 -3.62
C GLU A 38 -0.98 6.46 -4.28
N THR A 39 -0.01 6.98 -3.54
CA THR A 39 0.97 7.93 -4.07
C THR A 39 1.80 7.31 -5.19
N THR A 40 2.25 6.08 -4.99
CA THR A 40 3.02 5.34 -6.00
C THR A 40 2.24 5.18 -7.30
N ILE A 41 0.99 4.77 -7.21
CA ILE A 41 0.13 4.58 -8.37
C ILE A 41 -0.14 5.91 -9.07
N ASP A 42 -0.39 6.96 -8.30
CA ASP A 42 -0.59 8.30 -8.86
C ASP A 42 0.64 8.78 -9.63
N GLU A 43 1.82 8.56 -9.09
CA GLU A 43 3.09 8.92 -9.74
C GLU A 43 3.32 8.12 -11.02
N LEU A 44 2.96 6.83 -11.02
CA LEU A 44 3.06 5.99 -12.21
C LEU A 44 2.20 6.55 -13.35
N TRP A 45 0.99 6.95 -13.05
CA TRP A 45 0.09 7.52 -14.05
C TRP A 45 0.49 8.92 -14.48
N ALA A 46 1.01 9.72 -13.55
CA ALA A 46 1.45 11.08 -13.86
C ALA A 46 2.46 11.10 -15.02
N VAL A 47 3.32 10.09 -15.07
CA VAL A 47 4.35 9.96 -16.10
C VAL A 47 3.80 9.31 -17.38
N ARG A 48 2.90 8.35 -17.24
CA ARG A 48 2.43 7.54 -18.38
C ARG A 48 1.16 8.05 -19.02
N VAL A 49 0.11 8.19 -18.24
CA VAL A 49 -1.22 8.62 -18.70
C VAL A 49 -1.84 9.50 -17.61
N PRO A 50 -1.52 10.80 -17.59
CA PRO A 50 -1.96 11.68 -16.49
C PRO A 50 -3.47 11.69 -16.26
N ASN A 51 -4.27 11.55 -17.31
CA ASN A 51 -5.73 11.56 -17.19
C ASN A 51 -6.26 10.35 -16.43
N MET A 52 -5.47 9.28 -16.29
CA MET A 52 -5.88 8.11 -15.56
C MET A 52 -6.07 8.38 -14.07
N ARG A 53 -5.45 9.43 -13.56
CA ARG A 53 -5.54 9.81 -12.15
C ARG A 53 -6.96 10.20 -11.72
N VAL A 54 -7.83 10.59 -12.65
CA VAL A 54 -9.21 10.94 -12.32
C VAL A 54 -10.13 9.71 -12.26
N ALA A 55 -9.66 8.56 -12.73
CA ALA A 55 -10.43 7.33 -12.64
C ALA A 55 -10.40 6.81 -11.18
N ASN A 56 -11.38 5.99 -10.82
CA ASN A 56 -11.35 5.37 -9.50
C ASN A 56 -10.19 4.37 -9.41
N MET A 57 -9.77 4.05 -8.17
CA MET A 57 -8.61 3.20 -7.95
C MET A 57 -8.77 1.81 -8.57
N ARG A 58 -9.97 1.25 -8.53
CA ARG A 58 -10.24 -0.06 -9.14
C ARG A 58 -9.88 -0.06 -10.63
N ASN A 59 -10.32 0.96 -11.35
CA ASN A 59 -10.04 1.07 -12.78
C ASN A 59 -8.56 1.35 -13.04
N GLN A 60 -7.93 2.17 -12.20
CA GLN A 60 -6.49 2.42 -12.31
C GLN A 60 -5.69 1.13 -12.16
N LEU A 61 -6.04 0.30 -11.18
CA LEU A 61 -5.35 -0.96 -10.92
C LEU A 61 -5.52 -1.95 -12.08
N ILE A 62 -6.73 -2.02 -12.65
CA ILE A 62 -7.00 -2.88 -13.81
C ILE A 62 -6.15 -2.43 -15.00
N ALA A 63 -6.03 -1.13 -15.22
CA ALA A 63 -5.29 -0.58 -16.34
C ALA A 63 -3.77 -0.77 -16.22
N LEU A 64 -3.23 -0.94 -15.01
CA LEU A 64 -1.79 -1.13 -14.80
C LEU A 64 -1.21 -2.30 -15.60
N ARG A 65 -1.99 -3.35 -15.83
CA ARG A 65 -1.55 -4.53 -16.58
C ARG A 65 -1.12 -4.21 -18.02
N PHE A 66 -1.55 -3.08 -18.55
CA PHE A 66 -1.17 -2.66 -19.91
C PHE A 66 0.11 -1.83 -19.95
N TYR A 67 0.64 -1.44 -18.79
CA TYR A 67 1.79 -0.55 -18.69
C TYR A 67 2.93 -1.13 -17.87
N LEU A 68 2.66 -2.11 -17.01
CA LEU A 68 3.64 -2.77 -16.18
C LEU A 68 3.66 -4.27 -16.47
N ASP A 69 4.70 -4.95 -16.03
CA ASP A 69 4.73 -6.41 -16.11
C ASP A 69 3.58 -7.01 -15.30
N THR A 70 3.14 -8.20 -15.73
CA THR A 70 1.98 -8.87 -15.14
C THR A 70 2.12 -9.06 -13.63
N ASP A 71 3.29 -9.44 -13.17
CA ASP A 71 3.50 -9.71 -11.73
C ASP A 71 3.40 -8.43 -10.90
N THR A 72 4.00 -7.34 -11.37
CA THR A 72 3.95 -6.07 -10.65
C THR A 72 2.52 -5.53 -10.61
N ALA A 73 1.80 -5.59 -11.72
CA ALA A 73 0.41 -5.13 -11.78
C ALA A 73 -0.51 -5.95 -10.86
N ARG A 74 -0.33 -7.28 -10.85
CA ARG A 74 -1.08 -8.17 -9.98
C ARG A 74 -0.78 -7.89 -8.50
N ASP A 75 0.48 -7.71 -8.17
CA ASP A 75 0.91 -7.47 -6.80
C ASP A 75 0.38 -6.12 -6.29
N ALA A 76 0.39 -5.10 -7.11
CA ALA A 76 -0.17 -3.79 -6.75
C ALA A 76 -1.66 -3.91 -6.43
N ARG A 77 -2.40 -4.66 -7.24
CA ARG A 77 -3.82 -4.90 -7.02
C ARG A 77 -4.05 -5.69 -5.74
N TYR A 78 -3.27 -6.73 -5.51
CA TYR A 78 -3.33 -7.51 -4.27
C TYR A 78 -3.08 -6.62 -3.05
N ALA A 79 -2.02 -5.83 -3.08
CA ALA A 79 -1.67 -4.96 -1.96
C ALA A 79 -2.78 -3.94 -1.67
N TRP A 80 -3.36 -3.35 -2.71
CA TRP A 80 -4.46 -2.40 -2.53
C TRP A 80 -5.65 -3.01 -1.79
N TYR A 81 -6.10 -4.19 -2.22
CA TYR A 81 -7.24 -4.83 -1.59
C TYR A 81 -6.91 -5.32 -0.19
N ALA A 82 -5.72 -5.88 0.03
CA ALA A 82 -5.31 -6.31 1.35
C ALA A 82 -5.26 -5.14 2.34
N LEU A 83 -4.65 -4.02 1.94
CA LEU A 83 -4.55 -2.84 2.79
C LEU A 83 -5.92 -2.19 3.01
N SER A 84 -6.77 -2.17 1.99
CA SER A 84 -8.12 -1.61 2.13
C SER A 84 -8.95 -2.43 3.10
N ASP A 85 -8.85 -3.76 3.06
CA ASP A 85 -9.55 -4.63 4.00
C ASP A 85 -9.10 -4.34 5.45
N HIS A 86 -7.79 -4.18 5.68
CA HIS A 86 -7.29 -3.85 7.00
C HIS A 86 -7.75 -2.48 7.50
N CYS A 87 -7.90 -1.51 6.60
CA CYS A 87 -8.34 -0.16 6.95
C CYS A 87 -9.85 -0.09 7.25
N HIS A 88 -10.63 -1.05 6.77
CA HIS A 88 -12.07 -1.12 6.99
C HIS A 88 -12.47 -2.09 8.11
N VAL A 89 -11.55 -2.41 9.00
CA VAL A 89 -11.78 -3.37 10.07
C VAL A 89 -12.83 -2.86 11.05
N GLU A 90 -13.90 -3.63 11.21
CA GLU A 90 -14.95 -3.41 12.20
C GLU A 90 -14.65 -4.22 13.47
N GLY A 91 -13.59 -3.89 14.18
CA GLY A 91 -13.34 -4.36 15.53
C GLY A 91 -13.11 -5.86 15.77
N TYR A 92 -13.41 -6.73 14.81
CA TYR A 92 -13.37 -8.19 14.99
C TYR A 92 -12.24 -8.89 14.26
N GLU A 93 -11.64 -8.23 13.29
CA GLU A 93 -10.58 -8.84 12.52
C GLU A 93 -9.22 -8.64 13.17
N ARG A 94 -8.34 -9.58 12.94
CA ARG A 94 -6.98 -9.45 13.41
C ARG A 94 -6.29 -8.27 12.73
N PRO A 95 -5.52 -7.49 13.48
CA PRO A 95 -4.65 -6.51 12.85
C PRO A 95 -3.65 -7.25 11.96
N PRO A 96 -3.14 -6.62 10.88
CA PRO A 96 -2.14 -7.24 10.03
C PRO A 96 -0.88 -7.56 10.84
N SER A 97 -0.27 -8.70 10.55
CA SER A 97 0.99 -9.06 11.18
C SER A 97 2.14 -8.22 10.63
N LEU A 98 3.25 -8.16 11.38
CA LEU A 98 4.45 -7.49 10.88
C LEU A 98 4.92 -8.12 9.56
N ALA A 99 4.87 -9.45 9.46
CA ALA A 99 5.26 -10.15 8.25
C ALA A 99 4.41 -9.75 7.04
N GLU A 100 3.09 -9.63 7.23
CA GLU A 100 2.19 -9.15 6.17
C GLU A 100 2.52 -7.72 5.75
N LEU A 101 2.75 -6.84 6.73
CA LEU A 101 3.10 -5.45 6.46
C LEU A 101 4.43 -5.35 5.70
N GLU A 102 5.42 -6.16 6.07
CA GLU A 102 6.71 -6.18 5.37
C GLU A 102 6.55 -6.66 3.92
N GLN A 103 5.72 -7.68 3.69
CA GLN A 103 5.42 -8.17 2.35
C GLN A 103 4.75 -7.08 1.50
N LEU A 104 3.74 -6.42 2.05
CA LEU A 104 3.04 -5.34 1.35
C LEU A 104 3.97 -4.15 1.08
N ALA A 105 4.84 -3.83 2.04
CA ALA A 105 5.84 -2.78 1.85
C ALA A 105 6.79 -3.09 0.70
N GLU A 106 7.20 -4.35 0.55
CA GLU A 106 8.07 -4.77 -0.55
C GLU A 106 7.38 -4.62 -1.90
N ILE A 107 6.09 -4.96 -1.98
CA ILE A 107 5.30 -4.74 -3.18
C ILE A 107 5.30 -3.26 -3.56
N ILE A 108 5.10 -2.38 -2.59
CA ILE A 108 5.07 -0.93 -2.82
C ILE A 108 6.43 -0.45 -3.32
N ARG A 109 7.52 -0.93 -2.73
CA ARG A 109 8.87 -0.58 -3.18
C ARG A 109 9.12 -1.02 -4.62
N CYS A 110 8.71 -2.22 -4.98
CA CYS A 110 8.85 -2.72 -6.36
C CYS A 110 8.05 -1.86 -7.33
N CYS A 111 6.83 -1.48 -6.99
CA CYS A 111 6.01 -0.59 -7.82
C CYS A 111 6.65 0.78 -7.95
N SER A 112 7.19 1.31 -6.86
CA SER A 112 7.81 2.64 -6.82
C SER A 112 9.08 2.72 -7.69
N SER A 113 9.74 1.59 -7.93
CA SER A 113 10.94 1.53 -8.77
C SER A 113 10.63 1.47 -10.27
N ARG A 114 9.38 1.33 -10.68
CA ARG A 114 8.96 1.27 -12.09
C ARG A 114 8.72 2.68 -12.63
#